data_235bf37db1f91e23083569e066163c0a
#
_entry.id   235bf37db1f91e23083569e066163c0a
#
_cell.length_a   1.000
_cell.length_b   1.000
_cell.length_c   1.000
_cell.angle_alpha   90.00
_cell.angle_beta   90.00
_cell.angle_gamma   90.00
#
_symmetry.space_group_name_H-M   'P 1'
#
loop_
_entity.id
_entity.type
_entity.pdbx_description
1 polymer ?
#
loop_
_entity_poly.entity_id
_entity_poly.type
_entity_poly.pdbx_seq_one_letter_code
_entity_poly.pdbx_strand_id
1 'polypeptide(L)'
;MNLLTAITELISIFLFTTLFIFVARKVAKKIGLVDKPNYRKRHQGLIPLVGGISVYAGICFTFAIADYYIPHASLYLACAGVLVLVGALDDRFDISVKIRAVIQAAIAVIMMMAGNLHLSSLGFIFGSWELVLGPFGFFLTLFAVWAAINAFNMVDGIDGLLGGLSSVSFAATGIILWFDGQYSLAMWCFAMIATILPYILLNLGALGRRYKVFMGDAGSTMIGFTIIWILLETTQGKTHPISPVTALWIIAIPLMDMVAIMYRRLRKGMSPFSPDRQHIHHLIMRAGFTSRQAFVLITLAAALLALVGVVAEYTRIVPEWVMLILFLVAFFLYGYCIKRAWKVARLVKRIRRRIRRHSGNNPKLTK
;
A
#
# COMPACT_ATOMS: atom_id res chain seq x y z
N MET A 1 24.25 -2.62 -14.54
CA MET A 1 23.75 -1.22 -14.64
C MET A 1 24.68 -0.32 -13.84
N ASN A 2 25.11 0.82 -14.41
CA ASN A 2 25.95 1.80 -13.70
C ASN A 2 25.06 2.57 -12.68
N LEU A 3 25.60 2.89 -11.50
CA LEU A 3 24.87 3.64 -10.45
C LEU A 3 24.37 5.00 -10.97
N LEU A 4 25.17 5.68 -11.79
CA LEU A 4 24.78 6.97 -12.38
C LEU A 4 23.55 6.82 -13.29
N THR A 5 23.52 5.77 -14.10
CA THR A 5 22.36 5.48 -14.99
C THR A 5 21.10 5.19 -14.18
N ALA A 6 21.20 4.40 -13.10
CA ALA A 6 20.07 4.14 -12.20
C ALA A 6 19.53 5.42 -11.57
N ILE A 7 20.42 6.28 -11.06
CA ILE A 7 20.02 7.55 -10.43
C ILE A 7 19.37 8.48 -11.47
N THR A 8 19.93 8.61 -12.66
CA THR A 8 19.36 9.47 -13.71
C THR A 8 18.00 8.97 -14.18
N GLU A 9 17.79 7.66 -14.27
CA GLU A 9 16.50 7.04 -14.55
C GLU A 9 15.46 7.39 -13.49
N LEU A 10 15.76 7.16 -12.21
CA LEU A 10 14.84 7.46 -11.11
C LEU A 10 14.50 8.95 -11.01
N ILE A 11 15.46 9.84 -11.25
CA ILE A 11 15.23 11.29 -11.31
C ILE A 11 14.32 11.65 -12.49
N SER A 12 14.54 11.07 -13.66
CA SER A 12 13.70 11.34 -14.84
C SER A 12 12.26 10.88 -14.63
N ILE A 13 12.04 9.71 -14.02
CA ILE A 13 10.71 9.21 -13.65
C ILE A 13 10.02 10.15 -12.65
N PHE A 14 10.74 10.58 -11.61
CA PHE A 14 10.22 11.53 -10.63
C PHE A 14 9.81 12.85 -11.28
N LEU A 15 10.65 13.42 -12.14
CA LEU A 15 10.39 14.69 -12.84
C LEU A 15 9.22 14.56 -13.81
N PHE A 16 9.19 13.49 -14.61
CA PHE A 16 8.08 13.20 -15.53
C PHE A 16 6.75 13.11 -14.76
N THR A 17 6.70 12.31 -13.70
CA THR A 17 5.48 12.12 -12.91
C THR A 17 5.06 13.42 -12.24
N THR A 18 6.01 14.22 -11.74
CA THR A 18 5.72 15.55 -11.18
C THR A 18 5.08 16.45 -12.22
N LEU A 19 5.66 16.56 -13.41
CA LEU A 19 5.11 17.37 -14.50
C LEU A 19 3.71 16.89 -14.91
N PHE A 20 3.55 15.57 -15.05
CA PHE A 20 2.27 14.96 -15.42
C PHE A 20 1.17 15.26 -14.39
N ILE A 21 1.46 15.22 -13.10
CA ILE A 21 0.49 15.59 -12.04
C ILE A 21 -0.02 17.02 -12.26
N PHE A 22 0.84 17.98 -12.58
CA PHE A 22 0.41 19.36 -12.83
C PHE A 22 -0.51 19.50 -14.03
N VAL A 23 -0.26 18.77 -15.10
CA VAL A 23 -1.13 18.73 -16.29
C VAL A 23 -2.44 18.04 -15.96
N ALA A 24 -2.40 16.84 -15.36
CA ALA A 24 -3.56 16.04 -14.99
C ALA A 24 -4.51 16.82 -14.04
N ARG A 25 -3.97 17.59 -13.09
CA ARG A 25 -4.76 18.46 -12.20
C ARG A 25 -5.61 19.49 -12.95
N LYS A 26 -5.07 20.08 -14.00
CA LYS A 26 -5.81 21.05 -14.83
C LYS A 26 -6.97 20.37 -15.57
N VAL A 27 -6.70 19.20 -16.14
CA VAL A 27 -7.70 18.38 -16.84
C VAL A 27 -8.78 17.92 -15.88
N ALA A 28 -8.40 17.32 -14.75
CA ALA A 28 -9.33 16.79 -13.74
C ALA A 28 -10.33 17.84 -13.23
N LYS A 29 -9.88 19.08 -13.02
CA LYS A 29 -10.78 20.19 -12.65
C LYS A 29 -11.79 20.52 -13.74
N LYS A 30 -11.42 20.43 -15.02
CA LYS A 30 -12.33 20.68 -16.15
C LYS A 30 -13.37 19.57 -16.30
N ILE A 31 -12.97 18.31 -16.17
CA ILE A 31 -13.87 17.16 -16.32
C ILE A 31 -14.61 16.81 -15.01
N GLY A 32 -14.30 17.49 -13.91
CA GLY A 32 -14.96 17.27 -12.61
C GLY A 32 -14.49 15.99 -11.87
N LEU A 33 -13.29 15.48 -12.18
CA LEU A 33 -12.65 14.39 -11.43
C LEU A 33 -11.98 14.97 -10.18
N VAL A 34 -12.80 15.36 -9.22
CA VAL A 34 -12.39 16.07 -8.00
C VAL A 34 -13.16 15.56 -6.79
N ASP A 35 -12.48 15.43 -5.67
CA ASP A 35 -13.14 15.16 -4.40
C ASP A 35 -13.80 16.43 -3.88
N LYS A 36 -15.09 16.32 -3.56
CA LYS A 36 -15.91 17.42 -3.02
C LYS A 36 -16.03 17.25 -1.51
N PRO A 37 -15.84 18.33 -0.72
CA PRO A 37 -16.06 18.25 0.71
C PRO A 37 -17.52 17.89 1.01
N ASN A 38 -17.71 16.98 1.95
CA ASN A 38 -19.03 16.62 2.46
C ASN A 38 -18.95 16.42 3.99
N TYR A 39 -20.07 16.07 4.63
CA TYR A 39 -20.11 15.85 6.08
C TYR A 39 -19.13 14.77 6.60
N ARG A 40 -18.66 13.87 5.72
CA ARG A 40 -17.64 12.84 6.04
C ARG A 40 -16.23 13.32 5.75
N LYS A 41 -16.03 14.07 4.66
CA LYS A 41 -14.72 14.52 4.15
C LYS A 41 -14.48 15.98 4.52
N ARG A 42 -13.67 16.20 5.56
CA ARG A 42 -13.41 17.54 6.12
C ARG A 42 -12.17 18.19 5.52
N HIS A 43 -12.15 18.44 4.21
CA HIS A 43 -11.14 19.25 3.55
C HIS A 43 -11.75 20.54 2.96
N GLN A 44 -10.93 21.53 2.64
CA GLN A 44 -11.36 22.79 2.03
C GLN A 44 -11.07 22.77 0.52
N GLY A 45 -12.05 23.12 -0.28
CA GLY A 45 -11.94 23.22 -1.74
C GLY A 45 -12.07 21.88 -2.48
N LEU A 46 -12.02 21.97 -3.81
CA LEU A 46 -12.07 20.82 -4.73
C LEU A 46 -10.65 20.26 -4.90
N ILE A 47 -10.41 19.03 -4.49
CA ILE A 47 -9.11 18.38 -4.59
C ILE A 47 -9.12 17.38 -5.75
N PRO A 48 -8.25 17.52 -6.77
CA PRO A 48 -8.19 16.60 -7.90
C PRO A 48 -7.78 15.18 -7.50
N LEU A 49 -8.50 14.19 -8.04
CA LEU A 49 -8.27 12.76 -7.86
C LEU A 49 -7.40 12.25 -9.02
N VAL A 50 -6.13 12.65 -9.04
CA VAL A 50 -5.21 12.37 -10.16
C VAL A 50 -3.94 11.66 -9.74
N GLY A 51 -3.76 11.35 -8.45
CA GLY A 51 -2.57 10.67 -7.96
C GLY A 51 -2.36 9.34 -8.68
N GLY A 52 -3.40 8.49 -8.71
CA GLY A 52 -3.32 7.17 -9.34
C GLY A 52 -3.06 7.22 -10.85
N ILE A 53 -3.76 8.10 -11.56
CA ILE A 53 -3.56 8.31 -13.01
C ILE A 53 -2.13 8.75 -13.29
N SER A 54 -1.57 9.63 -12.44
CA SER A 54 -0.22 10.14 -12.63
C SER A 54 0.86 9.12 -12.29
N VAL A 55 0.63 8.32 -11.24
CA VAL A 55 1.53 7.19 -10.91
C VAL A 55 1.53 6.18 -12.06
N TYR A 56 0.36 5.83 -12.61
CA TYR A 56 0.29 4.92 -13.75
C TYR A 56 0.99 5.49 -15.00
N ALA A 57 0.84 6.77 -15.28
CA ALA A 57 1.59 7.43 -16.37
C ALA A 57 3.11 7.37 -16.13
N GLY A 58 3.56 7.56 -14.90
CA GLY A 58 4.96 7.38 -14.50
C GLY A 58 5.44 5.95 -14.69
N ILE A 59 4.60 4.95 -14.38
CA ILE A 59 4.92 3.53 -14.65
C ILE A 59 5.05 3.28 -16.16
N CYS A 60 4.11 3.76 -16.96
CA CYS A 60 4.22 3.66 -18.44
C CYS A 60 5.51 4.29 -18.96
N PHE A 61 5.88 5.45 -18.42
CA PHE A 61 7.15 6.11 -18.77
C PHE A 61 8.35 5.28 -18.34
N THR A 62 8.34 4.67 -17.12
CA THR A 62 9.38 3.75 -16.67
C THR A 62 9.60 2.61 -17.66
N PHE A 63 8.52 1.94 -18.08
CA PHE A 63 8.61 0.82 -19.02
C PHE A 63 9.02 1.25 -20.42
N ALA A 64 8.83 2.52 -20.78
CA ALA A 64 9.25 3.06 -22.08
C ALA A 64 10.75 3.41 -22.13
N ILE A 65 11.37 3.74 -20.97
CA ILE A 65 12.79 4.13 -20.91
C ILE A 65 13.70 3.06 -20.33
N ALA A 66 13.13 2.01 -19.73
CA ALA A 66 13.90 0.93 -19.07
C ALA A 66 14.65 0.09 -20.10
N ASP A 67 15.97 0.00 -19.94
CA ASP A 67 16.86 -0.87 -20.74
C ASP A 67 17.03 -2.26 -20.11
N TYR A 68 16.11 -2.67 -19.26
CA TYR A 68 16.13 -3.96 -18.58
C TYR A 68 14.82 -4.70 -18.73
N TYR A 69 14.93 -6.02 -18.74
CA TYR A 69 13.76 -6.88 -18.91
C TYR A 69 12.91 -6.94 -17.64
N ILE A 70 11.62 -6.65 -17.79
CA ILE A 70 10.61 -6.84 -16.76
C ILE A 70 9.66 -7.93 -17.24
N PRO A 71 9.52 -9.04 -16.48
CA PRO A 71 8.62 -10.12 -16.87
C PRO A 71 7.18 -9.62 -17.02
N HIS A 72 6.49 -10.14 -18.02
CA HIS A 72 5.06 -9.87 -18.26
C HIS A 72 4.68 -8.38 -18.33
N ALA A 73 5.61 -7.48 -18.73
CA ALA A 73 5.44 -6.04 -18.72
C ALA A 73 4.15 -5.56 -19.41
N SER A 74 3.87 -6.03 -20.61
CA SER A 74 2.67 -5.64 -21.40
C SER A 74 1.37 -6.10 -20.72
N LEU A 75 1.36 -7.32 -20.19
CA LEU A 75 0.22 -7.86 -19.45
C LEU A 75 -0.04 -7.08 -18.16
N TYR A 76 1.02 -6.78 -17.41
CA TYR A 76 0.94 -5.96 -16.21
C TYR A 76 0.37 -4.57 -16.52
N LEU A 77 0.92 -3.88 -17.55
CA LEU A 77 0.43 -2.56 -17.93
C LEU A 77 -1.04 -2.58 -18.36
N ALA A 78 -1.46 -3.59 -19.13
CA ALA A 78 -2.86 -3.73 -19.51
C ALA A 78 -3.78 -3.92 -18.30
N CYS A 79 -3.44 -4.82 -17.38
CA CYS A 79 -4.22 -5.09 -16.17
C CYS A 79 -4.27 -3.86 -15.24
N ALA A 80 -3.12 -3.22 -14.99
CA ALA A 80 -3.02 -2.02 -14.18
C ALA A 80 -3.80 -0.84 -14.82
N GLY A 81 -3.73 -0.69 -16.15
CA GLY A 81 -4.47 0.32 -16.89
C GLY A 81 -5.99 0.16 -16.77
N VAL A 82 -6.49 -1.08 -16.83
CA VAL A 82 -7.92 -1.36 -16.59
C VAL A 82 -8.32 -0.98 -15.16
N LEU A 83 -7.51 -1.31 -14.15
CA LEU A 83 -7.79 -0.92 -12.76
C LEU A 83 -7.81 0.59 -12.59
N VAL A 84 -6.86 1.31 -13.20
CA VAL A 84 -6.82 2.78 -13.17
C VAL A 84 -8.04 3.38 -13.83
N LEU A 85 -8.45 2.86 -15.00
CA LEU A 85 -9.65 3.32 -15.70
C LEU A 85 -10.91 3.10 -14.85
N VAL A 86 -11.09 1.88 -14.33
CA VAL A 86 -12.24 1.54 -13.49
C VAL A 86 -12.26 2.36 -12.21
N GLY A 87 -11.10 2.53 -11.55
CA GLY A 87 -11.00 3.35 -10.35
C GLY A 87 -11.27 4.84 -10.63
N ALA A 88 -10.83 5.39 -11.76
CA ALA A 88 -11.14 6.77 -12.16
C ALA A 88 -12.64 6.96 -12.48
N LEU A 89 -13.28 5.95 -13.06
CA LEU A 89 -14.73 5.93 -13.26
C LEU A 89 -15.47 5.82 -11.92
N ASP A 90 -14.96 5.05 -10.98
CA ASP A 90 -15.50 4.95 -9.61
C ASP A 90 -15.38 6.29 -8.87
N ASP A 91 -14.23 6.92 -8.90
CA ASP A 91 -13.97 8.24 -8.34
C ASP A 91 -14.94 9.33 -8.88
N ARG A 92 -15.45 9.13 -10.10
CA ARG A 92 -16.34 10.08 -10.77
C ARG A 92 -17.82 9.75 -10.62
N PHE A 93 -18.17 8.46 -10.69
CA PHE A 93 -19.56 7.98 -10.85
C PHE A 93 -20.04 7.07 -9.72
N ASP A 94 -19.21 6.74 -8.72
CA ASP A 94 -19.52 5.88 -7.56
C ASP A 94 -20.02 4.49 -8.01
N ILE A 95 -19.15 3.73 -8.68
CA ILE A 95 -19.45 2.38 -9.22
C ILE A 95 -19.74 1.41 -8.07
N SER A 96 -20.70 0.52 -8.27
CA SER A 96 -21.08 -0.46 -7.26
C SER A 96 -19.89 -1.39 -6.90
N VAL A 97 -19.77 -1.71 -5.60
CA VAL A 97 -18.74 -2.62 -5.07
C VAL A 97 -18.74 -3.97 -5.80
N LYS A 98 -19.92 -4.47 -6.23
CA LYS A 98 -20.05 -5.73 -6.96
C LYS A 98 -19.35 -5.69 -8.32
N ILE A 99 -19.54 -4.63 -9.09
CA ILE A 99 -18.90 -4.45 -10.41
C ILE A 99 -17.37 -4.39 -10.24
N ARG A 100 -16.88 -3.59 -9.27
CA ARG A 100 -15.45 -3.51 -8.98
C ARG A 100 -14.86 -4.87 -8.59
N ALA A 101 -15.54 -5.61 -7.73
CA ALA A 101 -15.10 -6.95 -7.31
C ALA A 101 -15.03 -7.94 -8.48
N VAL A 102 -16.02 -7.92 -9.40
CA VAL A 102 -16.02 -8.78 -10.61
C VAL A 102 -14.85 -8.41 -11.51
N ILE A 103 -14.58 -7.12 -11.75
CA ILE A 103 -13.46 -6.68 -12.59
C ILE A 103 -12.12 -7.07 -11.95
N GLN A 104 -11.95 -6.87 -10.65
CA GLN A 104 -10.75 -7.28 -9.92
C GLN A 104 -10.52 -8.79 -10.00
N ALA A 105 -11.59 -9.59 -9.88
CA ALA A 105 -11.54 -11.05 -10.05
C ALA A 105 -11.15 -11.44 -11.49
N ALA A 106 -11.73 -10.80 -12.50
CA ALA A 106 -11.38 -11.06 -13.90
C ALA A 106 -9.91 -10.74 -14.19
N ILE A 107 -9.39 -9.61 -13.67
CA ILE A 107 -7.98 -9.23 -13.80
C ILE A 107 -7.07 -10.27 -13.10
N ALA A 108 -7.44 -10.76 -11.92
CA ALA A 108 -6.69 -11.81 -11.23
C ALA A 108 -6.67 -13.11 -12.05
N VAL A 109 -7.79 -13.49 -12.68
CA VAL A 109 -7.85 -14.66 -13.58
C VAL A 109 -6.95 -14.46 -14.81
N ILE A 110 -7.00 -13.28 -15.43
CA ILE A 110 -6.13 -12.94 -16.59
C ILE A 110 -4.64 -13.02 -16.18
N MET A 111 -4.28 -12.47 -15.03
CA MET A 111 -2.91 -12.55 -14.47
C MET A 111 -2.46 -14.00 -14.30
N MET A 112 -3.32 -14.85 -13.71
CA MET A 112 -3.02 -16.27 -13.49
C MET A 112 -2.91 -17.06 -14.80
N MET A 113 -3.83 -16.83 -15.75
CA MET A 113 -3.90 -17.64 -16.98
C MET A 113 -2.89 -17.19 -18.04
N ALA A 114 -2.72 -15.88 -18.23
CA ALA A 114 -1.82 -15.34 -19.26
C ALA A 114 -0.41 -15.11 -18.74
N GLY A 115 -0.24 -14.78 -17.44
CA GLY A 115 1.06 -14.57 -16.81
C GLY A 115 1.61 -15.76 -16.07
N ASN A 116 0.82 -16.84 -15.90
CA ASN A 116 1.16 -17.99 -15.04
C ASN A 116 1.54 -17.58 -13.59
N LEU A 117 1.05 -16.40 -13.14
CA LEU A 117 1.34 -15.83 -11.83
C LEU A 117 0.29 -16.28 -10.82
N HIS A 118 0.59 -17.34 -10.11
CA HIS A 118 -0.29 -17.88 -9.05
C HIS A 118 0.52 -18.49 -7.91
N LEU A 119 -0.06 -18.55 -6.74
CA LEU A 119 0.52 -19.21 -5.58
C LEU A 119 0.58 -20.72 -5.83
N SER A 120 1.74 -21.24 -6.18
CA SER A 120 2.00 -22.66 -6.35
C SER A 120 2.46 -23.30 -5.04
N SER A 121 3.15 -22.55 -4.18
CA SER A 121 3.71 -22.99 -2.93
C SER A 121 3.60 -21.89 -1.85
N LEU A 122 3.47 -22.30 -0.59
CA LEU A 122 3.61 -21.43 0.58
C LEU A 122 4.96 -21.57 1.27
N GLY A 123 5.92 -22.27 0.64
CA GLY A 123 7.26 -22.47 1.19
C GLY A 123 7.29 -23.52 2.31
N PHE A 124 8.26 -23.40 3.19
CA PHE A 124 8.55 -24.35 4.27
C PHE A 124 7.85 -23.98 5.60
N ILE A 125 6.56 -23.65 5.53
CA ILE A 125 5.79 -23.18 6.70
C ILE A 125 5.47 -24.29 7.72
N PHE A 126 5.72 -25.56 7.39
CA PHE A 126 5.59 -26.72 8.30
C PHE A 126 6.95 -27.37 8.63
N GLY A 127 8.05 -26.67 8.44
CA GLY A 127 9.38 -27.13 8.79
C GLY A 127 10.18 -27.65 7.63
N SER A 128 10.30 -28.98 7.47
CA SER A 128 11.22 -29.60 6.52
C SER A 128 10.65 -29.89 5.13
N TRP A 129 9.35 -29.73 4.93
CA TRP A 129 8.70 -29.97 3.64
C TRP A 129 7.97 -28.75 3.10
N GLU A 130 8.04 -28.59 1.78
CA GLU A 130 7.41 -27.48 1.08
C GLU A 130 5.90 -27.73 0.93
N LEU A 131 5.07 -26.75 1.28
CA LEU A 131 3.64 -26.82 1.11
C LEU A 131 3.24 -26.39 -0.32
N VAL A 132 3.16 -27.37 -1.21
CA VAL A 132 2.68 -27.18 -2.58
C VAL A 132 1.14 -27.18 -2.61
N LEU A 133 0.54 -26.18 -3.23
CA LEU A 133 -0.90 -25.91 -3.19
C LEU A 133 -1.70 -26.61 -4.30
N GLY A 134 -1.06 -26.97 -5.41
CA GLY A 134 -1.76 -27.53 -6.58
C GLY A 134 -2.91 -26.63 -7.05
N PRO A 135 -4.07 -27.20 -7.44
CA PRO A 135 -5.23 -26.43 -7.91
C PRO A 135 -5.79 -25.43 -6.89
N PHE A 136 -5.60 -25.68 -5.59
CA PHE A 136 -6.02 -24.75 -4.53
C PHE A 136 -5.30 -23.40 -4.61
N GLY A 137 -4.09 -23.40 -5.18
CA GLY A 137 -3.30 -22.17 -5.38
C GLY A 137 -4.02 -21.11 -6.19
N PHE A 138 -4.83 -21.48 -7.18
CA PHE A 138 -5.63 -20.53 -7.97
C PHE A 138 -6.66 -19.78 -7.11
N PHE A 139 -7.38 -20.50 -6.24
CA PHE A 139 -8.36 -19.89 -5.33
C PHE A 139 -7.67 -18.98 -4.33
N LEU A 140 -6.54 -19.42 -3.78
CA LEU A 140 -5.78 -18.64 -2.82
C LEU A 140 -5.20 -17.38 -3.47
N THR A 141 -4.75 -17.47 -4.73
CA THR A 141 -4.27 -16.33 -5.50
C THR A 141 -5.37 -15.30 -5.75
N LEU A 142 -6.54 -15.76 -6.18
CA LEU A 142 -7.70 -14.87 -6.37
C LEU A 142 -8.02 -14.09 -5.09
N PHE A 143 -8.01 -14.79 -3.96
CA PHE A 143 -8.25 -14.19 -2.66
C PHE A 143 -7.12 -13.23 -2.26
N ALA A 144 -5.84 -13.60 -2.50
CA ALA A 144 -4.68 -12.76 -2.18
C ALA A 144 -4.66 -11.47 -3.00
N VAL A 145 -4.95 -11.53 -4.31
CA VAL A 145 -5.05 -10.35 -5.17
C VAL A 145 -6.15 -9.42 -4.68
N TRP A 146 -7.33 -9.98 -4.43
CA TRP A 146 -8.45 -9.21 -3.91
C TRP A 146 -8.12 -8.60 -2.53
N ALA A 147 -7.49 -9.35 -1.63
CA ALA A 147 -7.09 -8.88 -0.32
C ALA A 147 -6.06 -7.75 -0.41
N ALA A 148 -5.04 -7.87 -1.25
CA ALA A 148 -4.02 -6.84 -1.42
C ALA A 148 -4.64 -5.53 -1.97
N ILE A 149 -5.44 -5.61 -3.04
CA ILE A 149 -6.13 -4.44 -3.59
C ILE A 149 -6.95 -3.73 -2.52
N ASN A 150 -7.77 -4.49 -1.76
CA ASN A 150 -8.62 -3.88 -0.73
C ASN A 150 -7.83 -3.39 0.49
N ALA A 151 -6.74 -4.06 0.89
CA ALA A 151 -5.90 -3.63 2.00
C ALA A 151 -5.30 -2.25 1.72
N PHE A 152 -4.74 -2.04 0.52
CA PHE A 152 -4.17 -0.74 0.15
C PHE A 152 -5.22 0.33 -0.14
N ASN A 153 -6.39 -0.03 -0.66
CA ASN A 153 -7.51 0.90 -0.79
C ASN A 153 -8.05 1.35 0.59
N MET A 154 -8.15 0.45 1.56
CA MET A 154 -8.68 0.77 2.89
C MET A 154 -7.74 1.64 3.74
N VAL A 155 -6.43 1.63 3.51
CA VAL A 155 -5.48 2.48 4.24
C VAL A 155 -5.36 3.89 3.67
N ASP A 156 -5.95 4.19 2.50
CA ASP A 156 -5.98 5.54 1.91
C ASP A 156 -6.97 6.47 2.64
N GLY A 157 -6.79 6.61 3.95
CA GLY A 157 -7.71 7.36 4.81
C GLY A 157 -7.15 8.68 5.38
N ILE A 158 -5.85 8.92 5.27
CA ILE A 158 -5.17 10.16 5.68
C ILE A 158 -4.04 10.51 4.72
N ASP A 159 -3.72 11.81 4.67
CA ASP A 159 -2.67 12.32 3.78
C ASP A 159 -1.35 11.56 3.92
N GLY A 160 -0.80 11.12 2.81
CA GLY A 160 0.49 10.44 2.68
C GLY A 160 0.49 8.95 3.01
N LEU A 161 -0.52 8.43 3.72
CA LEU A 161 -0.45 7.09 4.32
C LEU A 161 -0.32 5.97 3.29
N LEU A 162 -1.17 5.96 2.28
CA LEU A 162 -1.07 4.98 1.20
C LEU A 162 0.31 5.05 0.53
N GLY A 163 0.76 6.25 0.15
CA GLY A 163 2.06 6.43 -0.49
C GLY A 163 3.22 5.98 0.40
N GLY A 164 3.19 6.29 1.70
CA GLY A 164 4.21 5.84 2.66
C GLY A 164 4.25 4.33 2.82
N LEU A 165 3.09 3.69 3.01
CA LEU A 165 3.01 2.24 3.19
C LEU A 165 3.42 1.48 1.91
N SER A 166 2.99 1.93 0.75
CA SER A 166 3.41 1.32 -0.52
C SER A 166 4.89 1.52 -0.79
N SER A 167 5.46 2.70 -0.48
CA SER A 167 6.90 2.94 -0.59
C SER A 167 7.71 2.02 0.32
N VAL A 168 7.23 1.74 1.55
CA VAL A 168 7.86 0.74 2.44
C VAL A 168 7.83 -0.65 1.81
N SER A 169 6.69 -1.07 1.25
CA SER A 169 6.58 -2.39 0.62
C SER A 169 7.50 -2.52 -0.60
N PHE A 170 7.52 -1.51 -1.48
CA PHE A 170 8.43 -1.51 -2.63
C PHE A 170 9.90 -1.42 -2.21
N ALA A 171 10.25 -0.61 -1.20
CA ALA A 171 11.62 -0.53 -0.72
C ALA A 171 12.11 -1.86 -0.14
N ALA A 172 11.31 -2.50 0.70
CA ALA A 172 11.66 -3.80 1.28
C ALA A 172 11.87 -4.87 0.21
N THR A 173 10.92 -4.99 -0.74
CA THR A 173 11.03 -5.92 -1.87
C THR A 173 12.24 -5.59 -2.73
N GLY A 174 12.44 -4.33 -3.11
CA GLY A 174 13.56 -3.90 -3.94
C GLY A 174 14.92 -4.12 -3.29
N ILE A 175 15.03 -3.93 -1.97
CA ILE A 175 16.27 -4.20 -1.22
C ILE A 175 16.61 -5.70 -1.25
N ILE A 176 15.65 -6.59 -0.99
CA ILE A 176 15.87 -8.04 -1.05
C ILE A 176 16.34 -8.44 -2.45
N LEU A 177 15.61 -7.98 -3.48
CA LEU A 177 15.94 -8.28 -4.89
C LEU A 177 17.32 -7.75 -5.30
N TRP A 178 17.70 -6.58 -4.80
CA TRP A 178 19.01 -6.01 -5.08
C TRP A 178 20.15 -6.89 -4.52
N PHE A 179 20.01 -7.36 -3.28
CA PHE A 179 21.00 -8.24 -2.65
C PHE A 179 20.98 -9.65 -3.25
N ASP A 180 19.85 -10.10 -3.80
CA ASP A 180 19.74 -11.38 -4.53
C ASP A 180 20.27 -11.29 -5.99
N GLY A 181 20.68 -10.10 -6.46
CA GLY A 181 21.18 -9.89 -7.81
C GLY A 181 20.11 -9.72 -8.89
N GLN A 182 18.82 -9.66 -8.52
CA GLN A 182 17.71 -9.43 -9.45
C GLN A 182 17.49 -7.93 -9.71
N TYR A 183 18.49 -7.29 -10.29
CA TYR A 183 18.55 -5.83 -10.45
C TYR A 183 17.38 -5.24 -11.24
N SER A 184 16.87 -5.93 -12.25
CA SER A 184 15.75 -5.47 -13.07
C SER A 184 14.47 -5.29 -12.26
N LEU A 185 14.10 -6.30 -11.46
CA LEU A 185 12.94 -6.24 -10.57
C LEU A 185 13.16 -5.27 -9.40
N ALA A 186 14.39 -5.19 -8.87
CA ALA A 186 14.74 -4.21 -7.85
C ALA A 186 14.56 -2.78 -8.37
N MET A 187 15.03 -2.49 -9.57
CA MET A 187 14.86 -1.19 -10.21
C MET A 187 13.40 -0.85 -10.48
N TRP A 188 12.59 -1.82 -10.86
CA TRP A 188 11.14 -1.60 -10.96
C TRP A 188 10.54 -1.18 -9.61
N CYS A 189 10.91 -1.84 -8.50
CA CYS A 189 10.47 -1.44 -7.17
C CYS A 189 10.90 0.00 -6.82
N PHE A 190 12.15 0.39 -7.11
CA PHE A 190 12.62 1.75 -6.87
C PHE A 190 11.96 2.78 -7.78
N ALA A 191 11.69 2.42 -9.04
CA ALA A 191 10.91 3.24 -9.97
C ALA A 191 9.48 3.48 -9.46
N MET A 192 8.84 2.46 -8.87
CA MET A 192 7.54 2.64 -8.22
C MET A 192 7.59 3.70 -7.11
N ILE A 193 8.64 3.72 -6.29
CA ILE A 193 8.83 4.75 -5.28
C ILE A 193 9.01 6.12 -5.95
N ALA A 194 9.81 6.21 -7.02
CA ALA A 194 10.03 7.45 -7.76
C ALA A 194 8.74 8.02 -8.39
N THR A 195 7.82 7.16 -8.84
CA THR A 195 6.49 7.59 -9.34
C THR A 195 5.55 8.04 -8.23
N ILE A 196 5.62 7.44 -7.04
CA ILE A 196 4.72 7.73 -5.91
C ILE A 196 5.17 8.97 -5.14
N LEU A 197 6.46 9.25 -5.09
CA LEU A 197 7.03 10.33 -4.28
C LEU A 197 6.47 11.72 -4.63
N PRO A 198 6.29 12.14 -5.91
CA PRO A 198 5.64 13.40 -6.25
C PRO A 198 4.22 13.52 -5.68
N TYR A 199 3.45 12.42 -5.74
CA TYR A 199 2.14 12.37 -5.12
C TYR A 199 2.21 12.59 -3.60
N ILE A 200 3.11 11.89 -2.89
CA ILE A 200 3.27 12.05 -1.44
C ILE A 200 3.55 13.51 -1.09
N LEU A 201 4.49 14.14 -1.77
CA LEU A 201 4.87 15.53 -1.53
C LEU A 201 3.69 16.49 -1.71
N LEU A 202 2.94 16.36 -2.80
CA LEU A 202 1.78 17.20 -3.07
C LEU A 202 0.59 16.90 -2.13
N ASN A 203 0.37 15.64 -1.81
CA ASN A 203 -0.69 15.20 -0.92
C ASN A 203 -0.47 15.70 0.52
N LEU A 204 0.78 15.64 1.02
CA LEU A 204 1.18 16.22 2.32
C LEU A 204 1.22 17.76 2.32
N GLY A 205 1.07 18.39 1.15
CA GLY A 205 1.00 19.84 1.00
C GLY A 205 2.36 20.52 1.00
N ALA A 206 3.44 19.88 0.51
CA ALA A 206 4.79 20.46 0.44
C ALA A 206 4.83 21.77 -0.36
N LEU A 207 4.06 21.87 -1.46
CA LEU A 207 3.91 23.08 -2.28
C LEU A 207 2.67 23.93 -1.88
N GLY A 208 2.11 23.67 -0.70
CA GLY A 208 0.92 24.37 -0.21
C GLY A 208 -0.40 23.71 -0.64
N ARG A 209 -1.46 24.06 0.07
CA ARG A 209 -2.80 23.44 -0.10
C ARG A 209 -3.40 23.58 -1.50
N ARG A 210 -3.01 24.63 -2.23
CA ARG A 210 -3.48 24.89 -3.61
C ARG A 210 -3.09 23.76 -4.57
N TYR A 211 -1.96 23.11 -4.31
CA TYR A 211 -1.39 22.07 -5.19
C TYR A 211 -1.72 20.64 -4.75
N LYS A 212 -2.49 20.50 -3.67
CA LYS A 212 -2.86 19.20 -3.14
C LYS A 212 -3.59 18.34 -4.16
N VAL A 213 -3.30 17.04 -4.13
CA VAL A 213 -3.94 15.99 -4.93
C VAL A 213 -4.28 14.80 -4.03
N PHE A 214 -5.29 14.02 -4.40
CA PHE A 214 -5.59 12.75 -3.78
C PHE A 214 -5.26 11.60 -4.74
N MET A 215 -5.03 10.41 -4.17
CA MET A 215 -4.72 9.22 -4.95
C MET A 215 -5.93 8.75 -5.74
N GLY A 216 -7.08 8.72 -5.11
CA GLY A 216 -8.31 8.15 -5.63
C GLY A 216 -8.33 6.62 -5.65
N ASP A 217 -9.51 6.06 -5.97
CA ASP A 217 -9.66 4.61 -6.10
C ASP A 217 -8.86 4.08 -7.30
N ALA A 218 -8.65 4.92 -8.33
CA ALA A 218 -7.74 4.64 -9.43
C ALA A 218 -6.33 4.25 -8.97
N GLY A 219 -5.77 4.99 -8.01
CA GLY A 219 -4.40 4.74 -7.56
C GLY A 219 -4.30 3.68 -6.48
N SER A 220 -5.19 3.71 -5.48
CA SER A 220 -5.12 2.77 -4.37
C SER A 220 -5.31 1.31 -4.81
N THR A 221 -6.23 1.05 -5.75
CA THR A 221 -6.46 -0.29 -6.31
C THR A 221 -5.28 -0.75 -7.18
N MET A 222 -4.75 0.13 -8.03
CA MET A 222 -3.60 -0.15 -8.89
C MET A 222 -2.34 -0.42 -8.06
N ILE A 223 -2.07 0.37 -7.01
CA ILE A 223 -0.91 0.15 -6.13
C ILE A 223 -1.02 -1.20 -5.40
N GLY A 224 -2.19 -1.53 -4.86
CA GLY A 224 -2.42 -2.83 -4.22
C GLY A 224 -2.19 -4.00 -5.18
N PHE A 225 -2.68 -3.87 -6.42
CA PHE A 225 -2.44 -4.84 -7.48
C PHE A 225 -0.95 -4.93 -7.86
N THR A 226 -0.25 -3.82 -7.99
CA THR A 226 1.19 -3.81 -8.32
C THR A 226 2.01 -4.51 -7.24
N ILE A 227 1.70 -4.28 -5.97
CA ILE A 227 2.40 -4.92 -4.86
C ILE A 227 2.20 -6.43 -4.89
N ILE A 228 0.96 -6.92 -5.03
CA ILE A 228 0.73 -8.38 -5.09
C ILE A 228 1.32 -9.00 -6.36
N TRP A 229 1.32 -8.29 -7.50
CA TRP A 229 1.98 -8.74 -8.71
C TRP A 229 3.46 -9.00 -8.49
N ILE A 230 4.19 -8.00 -7.95
CA ILE A 230 5.63 -8.12 -7.68
C ILE A 230 5.88 -9.21 -6.63
N LEU A 231 5.07 -9.31 -5.58
CA LEU A 231 5.22 -10.34 -4.57
C LEU A 231 5.00 -11.74 -5.14
N LEU A 232 4.04 -11.95 -6.03
CA LEU A 232 3.86 -13.24 -6.72
C LEU A 232 5.04 -13.54 -7.65
N GLU A 233 5.50 -12.57 -8.44
CA GLU A 233 6.65 -12.72 -9.32
C GLU A 233 7.91 -13.13 -8.57
N THR A 234 8.07 -12.67 -7.33
CA THR A 234 9.28 -12.85 -6.52
C THR A 234 9.21 -14.00 -5.51
N THR A 235 8.01 -14.47 -5.19
CA THR A 235 7.81 -15.57 -4.22
C THR A 235 7.48 -16.91 -4.87
N GLN A 236 7.20 -16.91 -6.18
CA GLN A 236 6.80 -18.13 -6.90
C GLN A 236 7.77 -18.46 -8.03
N GLY A 237 7.75 -19.69 -8.52
CA GLY A 237 8.62 -20.14 -9.59
C GLY A 237 9.88 -20.87 -9.10
N LYS A 238 10.79 -21.18 -10.04
CA LYS A 238 12.01 -21.99 -9.75
C LYS A 238 13.08 -21.22 -8.96
N THR A 239 13.15 -19.92 -9.13
CA THR A 239 14.08 -19.02 -8.43
C THR A 239 13.26 -17.96 -7.71
N HIS A 240 12.79 -18.27 -6.52
CA HIS A 240 12.03 -17.35 -5.67
C HIS A 240 12.97 -16.70 -4.65
N PRO A 241 13.38 -15.45 -4.88
CA PRO A 241 14.30 -14.74 -3.99
C PRO A 241 13.66 -14.35 -2.65
N ILE A 242 12.34 -14.39 -2.57
CA ILE A 242 11.57 -14.02 -1.37
C ILE A 242 10.69 -15.20 -0.97
N SER A 243 10.75 -15.58 0.30
CA SER A 243 9.83 -16.59 0.83
C SER A 243 8.40 -16.05 0.94
N PRO A 244 7.35 -16.86 0.72
CA PRO A 244 5.95 -16.43 0.83
C PRO A 244 5.62 -15.83 2.20
N VAL A 245 6.28 -16.28 3.27
CA VAL A 245 6.11 -15.74 4.62
C VAL A 245 6.68 -14.32 4.72
N THR A 246 7.83 -14.05 4.09
CA THR A 246 8.42 -12.71 4.05
C THR A 246 7.50 -11.70 3.36
N ALA A 247 6.76 -12.11 2.33
CA ALA A 247 5.76 -11.25 1.69
C ALA A 247 4.69 -10.75 2.68
N LEU A 248 4.27 -11.56 3.66
CA LEU A 248 3.33 -11.14 4.71
C LEU A 248 3.92 -10.02 5.59
N TRP A 249 5.21 -10.08 5.92
CA TRP A 249 5.89 -9.04 6.70
C TRP A 249 6.03 -7.73 5.92
N ILE A 250 6.24 -7.80 4.61
CA ILE A 250 6.36 -6.63 3.72
C ILE A 250 5.07 -5.82 3.67
N ILE A 251 3.91 -6.48 3.68
CA ILE A 251 2.59 -5.83 3.65
C ILE A 251 1.85 -5.90 4.99
N ALA A 252 2.56 -6.11 6.09
CA ALA A 252 1.98 -6.45 7.39
C ALA A 252 0.89 -5.47 7.83
N ILE A 253 1.18 -4.16 7.88
CA ILE A 253 0.21 -3.16 8.38
C ILE A 253 -1.06 -3.08 7.53
N PRO A 254 -1.01 -2.92 6.19
CA PRO A 254 -2.22 -2.92 5.38
C PRO A 254 -3.05 -4.20 5.54
N LEU A 255 -2.39 -5.37 5.53
CA LEU A 255 -3.04 -6.66 5.65
C LEU A 255 -3.70 -6.84 7.03
N MET A 256 -2.96 -6.57 8.10
CA MET A 256 -3.44 -6.71 9.47
C MET A 256 -4.63 -5.78 9.76
N ASP A 257 -4.56 -4.51 9.30
CA ASP A 257 -5.64 -3.54 9.50
C ASP A 257 -6.90 -3.96 8.76
N MET A 258 -6.79 -4.36 7.50
CA MET A 258 -7.92 -4.85 6.71
C MET A 258 -8.59 -6.05 7.39
N VAL A 259 -7.83 -7.10 7.71
CA VAL A 259 -8.40 -8.33 8.29
C VAL A 259 -9.01 -8.07 9.67
N ALA A 260 -8.38 -7.27 10.52
CA ALA A 260 -8.92 -6.90 11.84
C ALA A 260 -10.25 -6.16 11.74
N ILE A 261 -10.38 -5.25 10.77
CA ILE A 261 -11.61 -4.49 10.53
C ILE A 261 -12.71 -5.38 9.94
N MET A 262 -12.39 -6.21 8.94
CA MET A 262 -13.35 -7.14 8.33
C MET A 262 -13.88 -8.13 9.35
N TYR A 263 -13.01 -8.76 10.14
CA TYR A 263 -13.40 -9.66 11.23
C TYR A 263 -14.34 -8.98 12.21
N ARG A 264 -14.06 -7.74 12.57
CA ARG A 264 -14.91 -6.99 13.49
C ARG A 264 -16.27 -6.65 12.90
N ARG A 265 -16.34 -6.29 11.60
CA ARG A 265 -17.60 -6.02 10.90
C ARG A 265 -18.46 -7.29 10.89
N LEU A 266 -17.90 -8.43 10.50
CA LEU A 266 -18.59 -9.72 10.51
C LEU A 266 -19.12 -10.09 11.89
N ARG A 267 -18.32 -9.90 12.95
CA ARG A 267 -18.79 -10.15 14.34
C ARG A 267 -19.95 -9.24 14.79
N LYS A 268 -20.15 -8.13 14.12
CA LYS A 268 -21.28 -7.21 14.36
C LYS A 268 -22.47 -7.44 13.44
N GLY A 269 -22.44 -8.45 12.59
CA GLY A 269 -23.45 -8.69 11.58
C GLY A 269 -23.46 -7.67 10.44
N MET A 270 -22.37 -6.89 10.29
CA MET A 270 -22.22 -5.88 9.24
C MET A 270 -21.53 -6.48 8.01
N SER A 271 -21.83 -5.93 6.83
CA SER A 271 -21.08 -6.29 5.62
C SER A 271 -19.59 -5.97 5.80
N PRO A 272 -18.66 -6.87 5.37
CA PRO A 272 -17.21 -6.60 5.41
C PRO A 272 -16.82 -5.34 4.63
N PHE A 273 -17.63 -4.92 3.66
CA PHE A 273 -17.40 -3.74 2.81
C PHE A 273 -18.03 -2.45 3.36
N SER A 274 -18.72 -2.52 4.49
CA SER A 274 -19.34 -1.32 5.08
C SER A 274 -18.28 -0.28 5.45
N PRO A 275 -18.51 1.03 5.21
CA PRO A 275 -17.61 2.08 5.67
C PRO A 275 -17.41 2.03 7.19
N ASP A 276 -16.16 2.16 7.65
CA ASP A 276 -15.82 2.15 9.07
C ASP A 276 -14.84 3.29 9.40
N ARG A 277 -14.90 3.81 10.63
CA ARG A 277 -13.97 4.81 11.16
C ARG A 277 -13.09 4.23 12.26
N GLN A 278 -12.68 2.97 12.15
CA GLN A 278 -11.91 2.29 13.19
C GLN A 278 -10.60 1.71 12.67
N HIS A 279 -10.16 2.13 11.49
CA HIS A 279 -8.81 1.90 11.00
C HIS A 279 -7.76 2.47 11.96
N ILE A 280 -6.55 1.92 11.93
CA ILE A 280 -5.45 2.31 12.80
C ILE A 280 -5.21 3.84 12.80
N HIS A 281 -5.27 4.49 11.65
CA HIS A 281 -5.07 5.94 11.54
C HIS A 281 -6.14 6.73 12.31
N HIS A 282 -7.41 6.31 12.25
CA HIS A 282 -8.47 6.93 13.03
C HIS A 282 -8.28 6.76 14.53
N LEU A 283 -7.77 5.60 14.96
CA LEU A 283 -7.52 5.32 16.37
C LEU A 283 -6.39 6.17 16.94
N ILE A 284 -5.28 6.30 16.18
CA ILE A 284 -4.15 7.14 16.55
C ILE A 284 -4.58 8.61 16.62
N MET A 285 -5.35 9.11 15.65
CA MET A 285 -5.87 10.48 15.70
C MET A 285 -6.83 10.71 16.88
N ARG A 286 -7.66 9.73 17.22
CA ARG A 286 -8.50 9.79 18.44
C ARG A 286 -7.70 9.82 19.73
N ALA A 287 -6.51 9.22 19.74
CA ALA A 287 -5.57 9.32 20.87
C ALA A 287 -4.93 10.72 20.99
N GLY A 288 -5.25 11.65 20.07
CA GLY A 288 -4.80 13.05 20.09
C GLY A 288 -3.55 13.34 19.28
N PHE A 289 -3.15 12.43 18.38
CA PHE A 289 -2.11 12.68 17.39
C PHE A 289 -2.69 13.42 16.18
N THR A 290 -1.87 14.22 15.53
CA THR A 290 -2.22 14.86 14.25
C THR A 290 -2.17 13.84 13.12
N SER A 291 -2.81 14.15 11.95
CA SER A 291 -2.75 13.29 10.76
C SER A 291 -1.30 13.00 10.32
N ARG A 292 -0.42 14.04 10.33
CA ARG A 292 1.01 13.86 10.01
C ARG A 292 1.74 12.96 11.00
N GLN A 293 1.46 13.08 12.29
CA GLN A 293 2.04 12.19 13.31
C GLN A 293 1.53 10.76 13.14
N ALA A 294 0.26 10.57 12.82
CA ALA A 294 -0.31 9.26 12.54
C ALA A 294 0.36 8.62 11.30
N PHE A 295 0.51 9.40 10.21
CA PHE A 295 1.25 8.97 9.02
C PHE A 295 2.66 8.48 9.38
N VAL A 296 3.46 9.30 10.07
CA VAL A 296 4.84 8.93 10.44
C VAL A 296 4.87 7.68 11.32
N LEU A 297 4.03 7.61 12.36
CA LEU A 297 4.02 6.47 13.28
C LEU A 297 3.63 5.16 12.58
N ILE A 298 2.62 5.18 11.71
CA ILE A 298 2.16 3.98 11.01
C ILE A 298 3.20 3.56 9.96
N THR A 299 3.77 4.51 9.21
CA THR A 299 4.81 4.21 8.21
C THR A 299 6.08 3.65 8.86
N LEU A 300 6.50 4.20 10.00
CA LEU A 300 7.63 3.66 10.77
C LEU A 300 7.34 2.25 11.31
N ALA A 301 6.14 2.01 11.83
CA ALA A 301 5.75 0.68 12.28
C ALA A 301 5.76 -0.33 11.12
N ALA A 302 5.27 0.06 9.94
CA ALA A 302 5.33 -0.76 8.73
C ALA A 302 6.77 -1.03 8.30
N ALA A 303 7.64 -0.01 8.33
CA ALA A 303 9.06 -0.15 7.99
C ALA A 303 9.79 -1.10 8.94
N LEU A 304 9.49 -1.04 10.24
CA LEU A 304 10.08 -1.96 11.24
C LEU A 304 9.63 -3.40 11.01
N LEU A 305 8.34 -3.64 10.71
CA LEU A 305 7.85 -4.99 10.40
C LEU A 305 8.43 -5.52 9.09
N ALA A 306 8.48 -4.69 8.05
CA ALA A 306 9.11 -5.05 6.78
C ALA A 306 10.61 -5.33 6.95
N LEU A 307 11.32 -4.55 7.79
CA LEU A 307 12.73 -4.77 8.11
C LEU A 307 12.97 -6.14 8.76
N VAL A 308 12.06 -6.60 9.64
CA VAL A 308 12.14 -7.96 10.20
C VAL A 308 12.11 -9.00 9.07
N GLY A 309 11.21 -8.84 8.11
CA GLY A 309 11.16 -9.71 6.92
C GLY A 309 12.43 -9.65 6.08
N VAL A 310 12.94 -8.44 5.79
CA VAL A 310 14.16 -8.24 5.00
C VAL A 310 15.38 -8.88 5.68
N VAL A 311 15.54 -8.66 7.00
CA VAL A 311 16.68 -9.23 7.75
C VAL A 311 16.60 -10.74 7.82
N ALA A 312 15.40 -11.31 8.05
CA ALA A 312 15.19 -12.75 8.09
C ALA A 312 15.53 -13.39 6.73
N GLU A 313 15.09 -12.79 5.62
CA GLU A 313 15.35 -13.27 4.27
C GLU A 313 16.85 -13.21 3.93
N TYR A 314 17.50 -12.10 4.27
CA TYR A 314 18.93 -11.92 4.00
C TYR A 314 19.82 -12.85 4.82
N THR A 315 19.53 -12.99 6.12
CA THR A 315 20.36 -13.82 7.02
C THR A 315 20.08 -15.31 6.90
N ARG A 316 18.84 -15.69 6.53
CA ARG A 316 18.33 -17.07 6.50
C ARG A 316 18.55 -17.85 7.80
N ILE A 317 18.78 -17.13 8.91
CA ILE A 317 19.00 -17.76 10.24
C ILE A 317 17.69 -18.29 10.81
N VAL A 318 16.59 -17.60 10.56
CA VAL A 318 15.27 -17.93 11.13
C VAL A 318 14.47 -18.72 10.10
N PRO A 319 14.07 -19.97 10.38
CA PRO A 319 13.25 -20.77 9.48
C PRO A 319 11.88 -20.12 9.20
N GLU A 320 11.32 -20.38 7.99
CA GLU A 320 10.03 -19.80 7.56
C GLU A 320 8.88 -20.09 8.51
N TRP A 321 8.79 -21.29 9.09
CA TRP A 321 7.74 -21.63 10.04
C TRP A 321 7.83 -20.79 11.34
N VAL A 322 9.02 -20.45 11.81
CA VAL A 322 9.20 -19.54 12.95
C VAL A 322 8.76 -18.12 12.57
N MET A 323 9.16 -17.66 11.37
CA MET A 323 8.74 -16.37 10.85
C MET A 323 7.21 -16.27 10.72
N LEU A 324 6.54 -17.36 10.32
CA LEU A 324 5.08 -17.41 10.28
C LEU A 324 4.47 -17.32 11.68
N ILE A 325 5.00 -18.06 12.66
CA ILE A 325 4.51 -17.99 14.05
C ILE A 325 4.68 -16.56 14.60
N LEU A 326 5.83 -15.94 14.40
CA LEU A 326 6.08 -14.57 14.84
C LEU A 326 5.13 -13.58 14.16
N PHE A 327 4.86 -13.75 12.86
CA PHE A 327 3.87 -12.95 12.15
C PHE A 327 2.47 -13.12 12.74
N LEU A 328 2.04 -14.36 13.01
CA LEU A 328 0.74 -14.63 13.60
C LEU A 328 0.63 -14.03 15.02
N VAL A 329 1.70 -14.10 15.82
CA VAL A 329 1.74 -13.44 17.15
C VAL A 329 1.58 -11.92 16.99
N ALA A 330 2.32 -11.30 16.08
CA ALA A 330 2.19 -9.87 15.78
C ALA A 330 0.78 -9.52 15.31
N PHE A 331 0.20 -10.34 14.43
CA PHE A 331 -1.17 -10.18 13.94
C PHE A 331 -2.22 -10.26 15.04
N PHE A 332 -2.14 -11.26 15.93
CA PHE A 332 -3.07 -11.40 17.05
C PHE A 332 -2.92 -10.25 18.06
N LEU A 333 -1.68 -9.82 18.32
CA LEU A 333 -1.39 -8.66 19.17
C LEU A 333 -1.99 -7.38 18.56
N TYR A 334 -1.81 -7.17 17.26
CA TYR A 334 -2.44 -6.06 16.52
C TYR A 334 -3.96 -6.10 16.66
N GLY A 335 -4.59 -7.23 16.40
CA GLY A 335 -6.04 -7.41 16.52
C GLY A 335 -6.55 -7.17 17.96
N TYR A 336 -5.79 -7.60 18.98
CA TYR A 336 -6.10 -7.33 20.37
C TYR A 336 -6.02 -5.82 20.68
N CYS A 337 -4.98 -5.14 20.23
CA CYS A 337 -4.83 -3.69 20.37
C CYS A 337 -5.98 -2.93 19.70
N ILE A 338 -6.38 -3.31 18.48
CA ILE A 338 -7.52 -2.71 17.78
C ILE A 338 -8.84 -2.92 18.56
N LYS A 339 -9.10 -4.13 19.08
CA LYS A 339 -10.30 -4.40 19.88
C LYS A 339 -10.38 -3.52 21.14
N ARG A 340 -9.25 -3.25 21.77
CA ARG A 340 -9.15 -2.42 22.98
C ARG A 340 -8.80 -0.96 22.68
N ALA A 341 -8.74 -0.58 21.42
CA ALA A 341 -8.27 0.72 20.95
C ALA A 341 -8.92 1.93 21.65
N TRP A 342 -10.19 1.84 22.01
CA TRP A 342 -10.86 2.89 22.79
C TRP A 342 -10.29 3.08 24.20
N LYS A 343 -9.88 1.98 24.86
CA LYS A 343 -9.26 2.05 26.20
C LYS A 343 -7.84 2.59 26.05
N VAL A 344 -7.09 2.11 25.05
CA VAL A 344 -5.73 2.54 24.75
C VAL A 344 -5.69 4.01 24.35
N ALA A 345 -6.55 4.45 23.42
CA ALA A 345 -6.61 5.85 23.00
C ALA A 345 -6.93 6.81 24.17
N ARG A 346 -7.83 6.42 25.08
CA ARG A 346 -8.10 7.20 26.29
C ARG A 346 -6.90 7.27 27.23
N LEU A 347 -6.17 6.16 27.41
CA LEU A 347 -4.96 6.11 28.24
C LEU A 347 -3.86 7.01 27.67
N VAL A 348 -3.55 6.87 26.38
CA VAL A 348 -2.55 7.71 25.69
C VAL A 348 -2.91 9.18 25.76
N LYS A 349 -4.20 9.54 25.58
CA LYS A 349 -4.67 10.93 25.71
C LYS A 349 -4.48 11.46 27.16
N ARG A 350 -4.68 10.63 28.20
CA ARG A 350 -4.42 11.00 29.60
C ARG A 350 -2.93 11.23 29.84
N ILE A 351 -2.07 10.32 29.37
CA ILE A 351 -0.60 10.43 29.52
C ILE A 351 -0.09 11.71 28.83
N ARG A 352 -0.48 11.96 27.58
CA ARG A 352 -0.09 13.18 26.84
C ARG A 352 -0.56 14.46 27.55
N ARG A 353 -1.76 14.45 28.14
CA ARG A 353 -2.25 15.59 28.94
C ARG A 353 -1.41 15.81 30.18
N ARG A 354 -0.96 14.73 30.86
CA ARG A 354 -0.06 14.83 32.02
C ARG A 354 1.31 15.39 31.63
N ILE A 355 1.93 14.85 30.58
CA ILE A 355 3.22 15.35 30.06
C ILE A 355 3.13 16.83 29.69
N ARG A 356 2.10 17.25 28.97
CA ARG A 356 1.90 18.67 28.63
C ARG A 356 1.72 19.59 29.86
N ARG A 357 1.11 19.08 30.93
CA ARG A 357 0.98 19.83 32.19
C ARG A 357 2.30 19.95 32.93
N HIS A 358 3.18 18.96 32.85
CA HIS A 358 4.50 18.98 33.49
C HIS A 358 5.55 19.77 32.69
N SER A 359 5.41 19.88 31.37
CA SER A 359 6.32 20.63 30.50
C SER A 359 6.05 22.15 30.44
N GLY A 360 5.32 22.71 31.41
CA GLY A 360 5.32 24.18 31.67
C GLY A 360 4.58 25.06 30.67
N ASN A 361 3.83 24.55 29.72
CA ASN A 361 2.95 25.38 28.89
C ASN A 361 1.60 25.61 29.59
N ASN A 362 1.61 26.47 30.58
CA ASN A 362 0.40 27.00 31.22
C ASN A 362 0.03 28.31 30.50
N PRO A 363 -1.06 28.37 29.68
CA PRO A 363 -1.46 29.61 28.99
C PRO A 363 -2.22 30.59 29.90
N LYS A 364 -1.97 30.53 31.22
CA LYS A 364 -2.69 31.38 32.20
C LYS A 364 -1.79 32.35 32.97
N LEU A 365 -0.75 32.90 32.33
CA LEU A 365 -0.01 34.04 32.91
C LEU A 365 0.47 34.96 31.81
N THR A 366 -0.43 35.59 31.06
CA THR A 366 -0.28 36.90 30.47
C THR A 366 -1.63 37.57 30.46
N LYS A 367 -1.92 38.31 31.52
CA LYS A 367 -2.86 39.42 31.49
C LYS A 367 -2.16 40.63 30.89
#